data_69f365ea958bebcea7d33849658d0662
#
_entry.id   69f365ea958bebcea7d33849658d0662
#
_cell.length_a   1.000
_cell.length_b   1.000
_cell.length_c   1.000
_cell.angle_alpha   90.00
_cell.angle_beta   90.00
_cell.angle_gamma   90.00
#
_symmetry.space_group_name_H-M   'P 1'
#
loop_
_entity.id
_entity.type
_entity.pdbx_description
1 polymer ?
#
loop_
_entity_poly.entity_id
_entity_poly.type
_entity_poly.pdbx_seq_one_letter_code
_entity_poly.pdbx_strand_id
1 'polypeptide(L)'
;MIDKNVGLKNTVIFLTSTGYFNGEAKEVGIYEIPAGEFYPERATSLLNMYLMAVYGQEKWVLGYHDRQIFLNRKLISDKEMSLKDVQLKAAEFLVQMTGIQDVTTSFQMLHGNWNNRIDAIRRGYHRKLSGDLLLEVQPGWEIVYENTDNPREYVRENAIPAPLIFFGKDIKPQHIARPVRVTMIAPTVSRILRIRSPNAASQPALPEIR
;
A
#
# COMPACT_ATOMS: atom_id res chain seq x y z
N MET A 1 15.21 -2.24 -30.92
CA MET A 1 16.00 -3.33 -30.33
C MET A 1 15.24 -4.66 -30.33
N ILE A 2 14.04 -4.75 -29.77
CA ILE A 2 13.21 -5.99 -29.72
C ILE A 2 12.94 -6.53 -31.13
N ASP A 3 12.54 -5.67 -32.06
CA ASP A 3 12.20 -6.09 -33.43
C ASP A 3 13.40 -6.69 -34.19
N LYS A 4 14.62 -6.22 -33.92
CA LYS A 4 15.84 -6.75 -34.55
C LYS A 4 16.28 -8.12 -34.01
N ASN A 5 16.01 -8.40 -32.74
CA ASN A 5 16.55 -9.59 -32.05
C ASN A 5 15.52 -10.72 -31.94
N VAL A 6 14.26 -10.40 -31.71
CA VAL A 6 13.18 -11.39 -31.47
C VAL A 6 12.08 -11.26 -32.51
N GLY A 7 11.86 -10.07 -33.06
CA GLY A 7 10.76 -9.72 -33.94
C GLY A 7 9.47 -9.40 -33.19
N LEU A 8 8.80 -8.31 -33.52
CA LEU A 8 7.52 -7.91 -32.94
C LEU A 8 6.42 -8.96 -33.16
N LYS A 9 6.52 -9.73 -34.22
CA LYS A 9 5.59 -10.85 -34.52
C LYS A 9 5.64 -11.97 -33.49
N ASN A 10 6.71 -12.06 -32.70
CA ASN A 10 6.91 -13.09 -31.67
C ASN A 10 6.80 -12.54 -30.25
N THR A 11 6.47 -11.25 -30.11
CA THR A 11 6.52 -10.55 -28.84
C THR A 11 5.14 -10.00 -28.49
N VAL A 12 4.77 -10.07 -27.21
CA VAL A 12 3.65 -9.33 -26.64
C VAL A 12 4.20 -8.36 -25.60
N ILE A 13 3.82 -7.11 -25.73
CA ILE A 13 4.20 -6.03 -24.81
C ILE A 13 2.92 -5.58 -24.11
N PHE A 14 2.97 -5.44 -22.81
CA PHE A 14 1.94 -4.75 -22.07
C PHE A 14 2.54 -3.58 -21.27
N LEU A 15 1.79 -2.50 -21.19
CA LEU A 15 2.15 -1.29 -20.46
C LEU A 15 0.99 -0.87 -19.56
N THR A 16 1.27 -0.63 -18.31
CA THR A 16 0.31 -0.06 -17.35
C THR A 16 1.05 0.77 -16.31
N SER A 17 0.30 1.54 -15.53
CA SER A 17 0.82 2.25 -14.36
C SER A 17 0.42 1.52 -13.07
N THR A 18 1.22 1.69 -12.04
CA THR A 18 0.95 1.19 -10.68
C THR A 18 0.43 2.27 -9.74
N GLY A 19 -0.03 3.37 -10.27
CA GLY A 19 -0.54 4.52 -9.54
C GLY A 19 0.02 5.83 -10.07
N TYR A 20 -0.48 6.92 -9.51
CA TYR A 20 -0.09 8.28 -9.84
C TYR A 20 0.73 8.88 -8.68
N PHE A 21 1.75 9.67 -9.00
CA PHE A 21 2.45 10.50 -8.04
C PHE A 21 2.05 11.95 -8.26
N ASN A 22 1.75 12.66 -7.21
CA ASN A 22 1.84 14.11 -7.26
C ASN A 22 3.33 14.50 -7.35
N GLY A 23 3.63 15.66 -7.92
CA GLY A 23 4.96 16.24 -7.90
C GLY A 23 5.47 16.49 -6.49
N GLU A 24 6.65 17.06 -6.34
CA GLU A 24 7.18 17.44 -5.03
C GLU A 24 6.16 18.28 -4.25
N ALA A 25 6.08 18.06 -2.94
CA ALA A 25 5.11 18.74 -2.07
C ALA A 25 5.13 20.27 -2.24
N LYS A 26 6.30 20.85 -2.53
CA LYS A 26 6.47 22.28 -2.82
C LYS A 26 5.80 22.71 -4.14
N GLU A 27 5.85 21.89 -5.18
CA GLU A 27 5.22 22.17 -6.47
C GLU A 27 3.70 22.04 -6.38
N VAL A 28 3.22 21.04 -5.66
CA VAL A 28 1.80 20.78 -5.47
C VAL A 28 1.14 21.86 -4.61
N GLY A 29 1.87 22.42 -3.65
CA GLY A 29 1.43 23.53 -2.79
C GLY A 29 1.10 24.82 -3.55
N ILE A 30 1.69 25.04 -4.74
CA ILE A 30 1.37 26.20 -5.61
C ILE A 30 -0.10 26.15 -6.09
N TYR A 31 -0.68 24.95 -6.17
CA TYR A 31 -2.06 24.73 -6.61
C TYR A 31 -3.04 24.59 -5.45
N GLU A 32 -2.65 25.00 -4.22
CA GLU A 32 -3.45 24.89 -2.99
C GLU A 32 -3.89 23.44 -2.66
N ILE A 33 -3.22 22.44 -3.22
CA ILE A 33 -3.46 21.04 -2.89
C ILE A 33 -2.76 20.74 -1.56
N PRO A 34 -3.45 20.18 -0.57
CA PRO A 34 -2.84 19.82 0.70
C PRO A 34 -1.67 18.88 0.47
N ALA A 35 -0.47 19.33 0.82
CA ALA A 35 0.76 18.59 0.66
C ALA A 35 1.68 18.88 1.85
N GLY A 36 2.59 17.95 2.16
CA GLY A 36 3.50 18.11 3.28
C GLY A 36 4.46 16.95 3.42
N GLU A 37 5.21 16.96 4.50
CA GLU A 37 6.17 15.92 4.85
C GLU A 37 5.69 15.18 6.10
N PHE A 38 5.68 13.85 6.04
CA PHE A 38 5.39 12.98 7.16
C PHE A 38 6.68 12.29 7.62
N TYR A 39 6.99 12.40 8.90
CA TYR A 39 8.20 11.85 9.53
C TYR A 39 7.84 10.66 10.42
N PRO A 40 8.03 9.42 9.97
CA PRO A 40 7.64 8.21 10.71
C PRO A 40 8.32 8.10 12.09
N GLU A 41 9.60 8.46 12.18
CA GLU A 41 10.37 8.39 13.43
C GLU A 41 9.80 9.33 14.48
N ARG A 42 9.40 10.54 14.09
CA ARG A 42 8.77 11.51 14.99
C ARG A 42 7.38 11.03 15.42
N ALA A 43 6.58 10.55 14.47
CA ALA A 43 5.25 10.01 14.77
C ALA A 43 5.34 8.83 15.76
N THR A 44 6.30 7.93 15.56
CA THR A 44 6.54 6.77 16.41
C THR A 44 6.99 7.19 17.82
N SER A 45 7.87 8.19 17.90
CA SER A 45 8.35 8.74 19.18
C SER A 45 7.22 9.43 19.95
N LEU A 46 6.41 10.24 19.27
CA LEU A 46 5.24 10.90 19.86
C LEU A 46 4.20 9.87 20.34
N LEU A 47 3.92 8.84 19.55
CA LEU A 47 3.05 7.76 19.96
C LEU A 47 3.57 7.05 21.22
N ASN A 48 4.88 6.75 21.26
CA ASN A 48 5.47 6.12 22.45
C ASN A 48 5.31 7.01 23.69
N MET A 49 5.58 8.31 23.59
CA MET A 49 5.37 9.26 24.69
C MET A 49 3.90 9.32 25.13
N TYR A 50 2.96 9.32 24.18
CA TYR A 50 1.53 9.26 24.50
C TYR A 50 1.16 8.01 25.27
N LEU A 51 1.59 6.84 24.79
CA LEU A 51 1.31 5.56 25.46
C LEU A 51 2.00 5.45 26.82
N MET A 52 3.19 6.06 27.00
CA MET A 52 3.85 6.21 28.30
C MET A 52 3.01 7.05 29.28
N ALA A 53 2.41 8.13 28.81
CA ALA A 53 1.53 8.95 29.65
C ALA A 53 0.26 8.21 30.06
N VAL A 54 -0.28 7.35 29.19
CA VAL A 54 -1.53 6.62 29.43
C VAL A 54 -1.31 5.35 30.28
N TYR A 55 -0.23 4.60 30.00
CA TYR A 55 -0.03 3.25 30.53
C TYR A 55 1.22 3.06 31.38
N GLY A 56 2.03 4.12 31.55
CA GLY A 56 3.24 4.10 32.36
C GLY A 56 4.53 4.13 31.55
N GLN A 57 5.63 4.46 32.23
CA GLN A 57 6.95 4.75 31.66
C GLN A 57 7.67 3.48 31.15
N GLU A 58 7.24 3.01 29.99
CA GLU A 58 7.75 1.81 29.32
C GLU A 58 7.92 2.02 27.82
N LYS A 59 8.65 1.12 27.14
CA LYS A 59 8.79 1.17 25.69
C LYS A 59 7.63 0.44 25.02
N TRP A 60 6.55 1.15 24.69
CA TRP A 60 5.33 0.62 24.09
C TRP A 60 5.44 0.39 22.59
N VAL A 61 6.25 1.21 21.89
CA VAL A 61 6.43 1.16 20.45
C VAL A 61 7.83 0.65 20.15
N LEU A 62 7.93 -0.42 19.35
CA LEU A 62 9.20 -1.02 18.95
C LEU A 62 9.82 -0.30 17.76
N GLY A 63 8.99 0.17 16.81
CA GLY A 63 9.47 0.88 15.64
C GLY A 63 8.43 0.99 14.53
N TYR A 64 8.88 1.55 13.41
CA TYR A 64 8.14 1.73 12.17
C TYR A 64 8.88 1.03 11.02
N HIS A 65 8.15 0.38 10.13
CA HIS A 65 8.67 -0.16 8.89
C HIS A 65 7.55 -0.26 7.86
N ASP A 66 7.79 0.24 6.65
CA ASP A 66 6.86 0.12 5.51
C ASP A 66 5.40 0.49 5.89
N ARG A 67 5.21 1.70 6.41
CA ARG A 67 3.92 2.24 6.86
C ARG A 67 3.25 1.43 7.97
N GLN A 68 3.99 0.59 8.67
CA GLN A 68 3.50 -0.20 9.76
C GLN A 68 4.22 0.17 11.06
N ILE A 69 3.46 0.27 12.15
CA ILE A 69 4.00 0.46 13.50
C ILE A 69 3.87 -0.86 14.25
N PHE A 70 4.96 -1.22 14.95
CA PHE A 70 5.09 -2.41 15.76
C PHE A 70 5.00 -2.02 17.24
N LEU A 71 3.97 -2.54 17.92
CA LEU A 71 3.81 -2.38 19.36
C LEU A 71 4.58 -3.47 20.11
N ASN A 72 4.94 -3.19 21.35
CA ASN A 72 5.58 -4.15 22.22
C ASN A 72 4.54 -5.15 22.77
N ARG A 73 4.17 -6.13 21.94
CA ARG A 73 3.15 -7.15 22.27
C ARG A 73 3.54 -7.93 23.52
N LYS A 74 4.85 -8.15 23.76
CA LYS A 74 5.32 -8.84 24.97
C LYS A 74 4.99 -8.04 26.22
N LEU A 75 5.34 -6.77 26.25
CA LEU A 75 5.03 -5.85 27.35
C LEU A 75 3.52 -5.77 27.63
N ILE A 76 2.72 -5.66 26.56
CA ILE A 76 1.25 -5.60 26.65
C ILE A 76 0.72 -6.88 27.30
N SER A 77 1.23 -8.04 26.89
CA SER A 77 0.87 -9.34 27.47
C SER A 77 1.35 -9.50 28.91
N ASP A 78 2.58 -9.11 29.23
CA ASP A 78 3.16 -9.19 30.58
C ASP A 78 2.41 -8.31 31.57
N LYS A 79 1.79 -7.24 31.10
CA LYS A 79 0.90 -6.35 31.88
C LYS A 79 -0.57 -6.77 31.88
N GLU A 80 -0.90 -7.92 31.30
CA GLU A 80 -2.26 -8.46 31.19
C GLU A 80 -3.25 -7.50 30.52
N MET A 81 -2.75 -6.65 29.62
CA MET A 81 -3.55 -5.66 28.90
C MET A 81 -4.11 -6.22 27.59
N SER A 82 -5.24 -5.67 27.17
CA SER A 82 -5.84 -6.00 25.88
C SER A 82 -5.05 -5.34 24.73
N LEU A 83 -4.44 -6.15 23.86
CA LEU A 83 -3.77 -5.64 22.65
C LEU A 83 -4.71 -4.81 21.78
N LYS A 84 -5.97 -5.22 21.66
CA LYS A 84 -7.01 -4.48 20.93
C LYS A 84 -7.17 -3.06 21.47
N ASP A 85 -7.25 -2.90 22.78
CA ASP A 85 -7.51 -1.59 23.40
C ASP A 85 -6.30 -0.67 23.26
N VAL A 86 -5.09 -1.21 23.41
CA VAL A 86 -3.85 -0.46 23.15
C VAL A 86 -3.76 -0.04 21.66
N GLN A 87 -4.10 -0.92 20.73
CA GLN A 87 -4.14 -0.60 19.31
C GLN A 87 -5.15 0.49 18.98
N LEU A 88 -6.36 0.43 19.56
CA LEU A 88 -7.38 1.44 19.34
C LEU A 88 -6.92 2.81 19.86
N LYS A 89 -6.37 2.88 21.07
CA LYS A 89 -5.82 4.11 21.64
C LYS A 89 -4.68 4.68 20.79
N ALA A 90 -3.80 3.82 20.31
CA ALA A 90 -2.71 4.22 19.42
C ALA A 90 -3.24 4.76 18.08
N ALA A 91 -4.25 4.12 17.49
CA ALA A 91 -4.88 4.56 16.25
C ALA A 91 -5.62 5.89 16.42
N GLU A 92 -6.38 6.08 17.50
CA GLU A 92 -7.06 7.33 17.85
C GLU A 92 -6.08 8.52 17.97
N PHE A 93 -4.89 8.27 18.50
CA PHE A 93 -3.85 9.28 18.60
C PHE A 93 -3.23 9.60 17.25
N LEU A 94 -2.86 8.57 16.48
CA LEU A 94 -2.16 8.72 15.20
C LEU A 94 -3.02 9.39 14.13
N VAL A 95 -4.32 9.08 14.07
CA VAL A 95 -5.21 9.67 13.05
C VAL A 95 -5.36 11.20 13.19
N GLN A 96 -5.02 11.76 14.35
CA GLN A 96 -5.01 13.21 14.60
C GLN A 96 -3.74 13.89 14.07
N MET A 97 -2.72 13.12 13.69
CA MET A 97 -1.49 13.69 13.16
C MET A 97 -1.68 14.18 11.73
N THR A 98 -1.10 15.33 11.44
CA THR A 98 -1.12 15.90 10.09
C THR A 98 -0.43 14.96 9.11
N GLY A 99 -1.03 14.74 7.94
CA GLY A 99 -0.52 13.84 6.90
C GLY A 99 -0.99 12.40 7.03
N ILE A 100 -1.62 12.00 8.13
CA ILE A 100 -2.24 10.68 8.23
C ILE A 100 -3.70 10.76 7.76
N GLN A 101 -4.04 9.94 6.78
CA GLN A 101 -5.39 9.82 6.26
C GLN A 101 -6.22 8.85 7.10
N ASP A 102 -5.63 7.71 7.46
CA ASP A 102 -6.28 6.68 8.26
C ASP A 102 -5.27 5.73 8.92
N VAL A 103 -5.73 5.03 9.96
CA VAL A 103 -4.95 4.03 10.68
C VAL A 103 -5.78 2.77 10.86
N THR A 104 -5.36 1.68 10.26
CA THR A 104 -6.01 0.37 10.38
C THR A 104 -5.26 -0.50 11.39
N THR A 105 -5.96 -0.97 12.43
CA THR A 105 -5.35 -1.87 13.43
C THR A 105 -5.32 -3.33 12.94
N SER A 106 -4.38 -4.13 13.43
CA SER A 106 -4.35 -5.57 13.12
C SER A 106 -5.62 -6.28 13.63
N PHE A 107 -6.23 -5.78 14.69
CA PHE A 107 -7.51 -6.29 15.17
C PHE A 107 -8.63 -6.04 14.15
N GLN A 108 -8.74 -4.82 13.61
CA GLN A 108 -9.72 -4.49 12.57
C GLN A 108 -9.51 -5.31 11.29
N MET A 109 -8.24 -5.52 10.88
CA MET A 109 -7.92 -6.37 9.73
C MET A 109 -8.38 -7.81 9.90
N LEU A 110 -8.32 -8.36 11.13
CA LEU A 110 -8.66 -9.76 11.39
C LEU A 110 -10.14 -9.98 11.73
N HIS A 111 -10.82 -9.00 12.34
CA HIS A 111 -12.16 -9.13 12.91
C HIS A 111 -13.14 -8.07 12.45
N GLY A 112 -12.69 -7.07 11.69
CA GLY A 112 -13.53 -5.96 11.22
C GLY A 112 -14.48 -6.36 10.09
N ASN A 113 -15.41 -5.45 9.76
CA ASN A 113 -16.32 -5.63 8.64
C ASN A 113 -15.56 -5.67 7.31
N TRP A 114 -16.02 -6.54 6.42
CA TRP A 114 -15.43 -6.71 5.10
C TRP A 114 -15.83 -5.55 4.19
N ASN A 115 -14.84 -4.77 3.79
CA ASN A 115 -14.95 -3.84 2.68
C ASN A 115 -13.77 -4.05 1.72
N ASN A 116 -13.88 -3.54 0.51
CA ASN A 116 -12.86 -3.75 -0.53
C ASN A 116 -11.46 -3.27 -0.12
N ARG A 117 -11.38 -2.23 0.70
CA ARG A 117 -10.12 -1.67 1.20
C ARG A 117 -9.47 -2.60 2.23
N ILE A 118 -10.20 -2.98 3.26
CA ILE A 118 -9.71 -3.90 4.30
C ILE A 118 -9.35 -5.24 3.70
N ASP A 119 -10.12 -5.75 2.72
CA ASP A 119 -9.81 -6.99 2.02
C ASP A 119 -8.47 -6.91 1.25
N ALA A 120 -8.18 -5.78 0.59
CA ALA A 120 -6.91 -5.57 -0.10
C ALA A 120 -5.72 -5.58 0.89
N ILE A 121 -5.83 -4.84 1.99
CA ILE A 121 -4.81 -4.80 3.06
C ILE A 121 -4.60 -6.18 3.67
N ARG A 122 -5.68 -6.88 3.96
CA ARG A 122 -5.67 -8.20 4.60
C ARG A 122 -4.95 -9.27 3.77
N ARG A 123 -4.99 -9.19 2.43
CA ARG A 123 -4.26 -10.12 1.56
C ARG A 123 -2.75 -10.01 1.70
N GLY A 124 -2.23 -8.83 2.09
CA GLY A 124 -0.82 -8.62 2.39
C GLY A 124 -0.45 -8.83 3.86
N TYR A 125 -1.43 -9.02 4.75
CA TYR A 125 -1.19 -9.09 6.18
C TYR A 125 -0.74 -10.48 6.63
N HIS A 126 0.37 -10.54 7.38
CA HIS A 126 0.88 -11.75 8.01
C HIS A 126 0.94 -11.60 9.53
N ARG A 127 0.24 -12.46 10.29
CA ARG A 127 0.03 -12.35 11.75
C ARG A 127 1.31 -12.16 12.58
N LYS A 128 2.44 -12.75 12.16
CA LYS A 128 3.72 -12.70 12.90
C LYS A 128 4.69 -11.64 12.37
N LEU A 129 4.57 -11.24 11.10
CA LEU A 129 5.53 -10.37 10.44
C LEU A 129 5.00 -8.95 10.22
N SER A 130 3.69 -8.79 10.07
CA SER A 130 3.09 -7.47 9.90
C SER A 130 2.93 -6.75 11.25
N GLY A 131 2.98 -5.41 11.16
CA GLY A 131 2.82 -4.52 12.30
C GLY A 131 1.42 -4.55 12.92
N ASP A 132 1.28 -3.85 14.02
CA ASP A 132 0.03 -3.74 14.78
C ASP A 132 -0.91 -2.67 14.23
N LEU A 133 -0.32 -1.61 13.66
CA LEU A 133 -1.01 -0.47 13.08
C LEU A 133 -0.48 -0.26 11.67
N LEU A 134 -1.37 -0.16 10.69
CA LEU A 134 -1.05 0.22 9.32
C LEU A 134 -1.47 1.67 9.12
N LEU A 135 -0.51 2.51 8.72
CA LEU A 135 -0.73 3.92 8.45
C LEU A 135 -1.05 4.13 6.96
N GLU A 136 -2.07 4.91 6.69
CA GLU A 136 -2.31 5.49 5.38
C GLU A 136 -1.96 6.98 5.44
N VAL A 137 -0.90 7.34 4.74
CA VAL A 137 -0.47 8.73 4.58
C VAL A 137 -1.27 9.35 3.43
N GLN A 138 -1.66 10.60 3.58
CA GLN A 138 -2.46 11.31 2.58
C GLN A 138 -1.75 11.38 1.23
N PRO A 139 -2.47 11.17 0.12
CA PRO A 139 -1.94 11.41 -1.21
C PRO A 139 -1.41 12.84 -1.36
N GLY A 140 -0.28 12.99 -2.05
CA GLY A 140 0.39 14.29 -2.18
C GLY A 140 1.38 14.61 -1.05
N TRP A 141 1.44 13.76 -0.01
CA TRP A 141 2.43 13.86 1.04
C TRP A 141 3.67 13.03 0.71
N GLU A 142 4.81 13.46 1.25
CA GLU A 142 6.08 12.76 1.19
C GLU A 142 6.38 12.12 2.55
N ILE A 143 6.76 10.84 2.55
CA ILE A 143 7.29 10.19 3.75
C ILE A 143 8.79 10.43 3.76
N VAL A 144 9.28 11.09 4.81
CA VAL A 144 10.69 11.47 4.96
C VAL A 144 11.31 10.66 6.09
N TYR A 145 12.31 9.85 5.77
CA TYR A 145 13.06 9.04 6.72
C TYR A 145 14.32 9.80 7.17
N GLU A 146 14.52 9.92 8.49
CA GLU A 146 15.62 10.75 9.03
C GLU A 146 16.98 10.01 9.04
N ASN A 147 16.99 8.68 8.94
CA ASN A 147 18.18 7.86 9.16
C ASN A 147 18.45 6.83 8.06
N THR A 148 18.13 7.11 6.79
CA THR A 148 18.32 6.18 5.67
C THR A 148 18.99 6.83 4.46
N ASP A 149 19.60 6.00 3.60
CA ASP A 149 20.21 6.45 2.33
C ASP A 149 19.17 6.91 1.29
N ASN A 150 17.89 6.51 1.47
CA ASN A 150 16.78 6.95 0.63
C ASN A 150 15.73 7.68 1.49
N PRO A 151 15.96 8.98 1.77
CA PRO A 151 15.24 9.69 2.81
C PRO A 151 13.78 10.02 2.45
N ARG A 152 13.32 9.79 1.20
CA ARG A 152 11.99 10.22 0.74
C ARG A 152 11.24 9.13 -0.01
N GLU A 153 9.96 8.98 0.31
CA GLU A 153 9.00 8.13 -0.40
C GLU A 153 7.76 8.95 -0.75
N TYR A 154 7.40 8.98 -2.03
CA TYR A 154 6.17 9.64 -2.49
C TYR A 154 4.97 8.73 -2.30
N VAL A 155 3.92 9.26 -1.69
CA VAL A 155 2.65 8.53 -1.52
C VAL A 155 1.91 8.48 -2.84
N ARG A 156 1.62 7.26 -3.32
CA ARG A 156 0.91 7.03 -4.58
C ARG A 156 -0.58 7.16 -4.40
N GLU A 157 -1.23 7.85 -5.34
CA GLU A 157 -2.67 7.79 -5.51
C GLU A 157 -3.04 6.61 -6.41
N ASN A 158 -3.70 5.61 -5.84
CA ASN A 158 -4.08 4.38 -6.54
C ASN A 158 -5.56 4.38 -6.98
N ALA A 159 -6.34 5.40 -6.59
CA ALA A 159 -7.75 5.51 -6.96
C ALA A 159 -7.97 5.96 -8.40
N ILE A 160 -6.95 6.58 -9.02
CA ILE A 160 -7.02 7.06 -10.40
C ILE A 160 -6.78 5.89 -11.37
N PRO A 161 -7.74 5.60 -12.26
CA PRO A 161 -7.56 4.57 -13.28
C PRO A 161 -6.40 4.89 -14.21
N ALA A 162 -5.51 3.92 -14.41
CA ALA A 162 -4.42 4.02 -15.37
C ALA A 162 -4.75 3.24 -16.65
N PRO A 163 -4.25 3.65 -17.83
CA PRO A 163 -4.42 2.88 -19.04
C PRO A 163 -3.68 1.55 -18.97
N LEU A 164 -4.30 0.50 -19.53
CA LEU A 164 -3.68 -0.80 -19.74
C LEU A 164 -3.62 -1.05 -21.25
N ILE A 165 -2.42 -1.12 -21.78
CA ILE A 165 -2.16 -1.27 -23.23
C ILE A 165 -1.52 -2.62 -23.47
N PHE A 166 -2.07 -3.38 -24.43
CA PHE A 166 -1.46 -4.59 -24.98
C PHE A 166 -1.12 -4.35 -26.45
N PHE A 167 0.05 -4.78 -26.84
CA PHE A 167 0.55 -4.66 -28.20
C PHE A 167 1.38 -5.88 -28.59
N GLY A 168 1.27 -6.33 -29.85
CA GLY A 168 2.12 -7.38 -30.40
C GLY A 168 1.35 -8.55 -30.99
N LYS A 169 1.94 -9.75 -30.91
CA LYS A 169 1.43 -10.97 -31.55
C LYS A 169 -0.02 -11.26 -31.18
N ASP A 170 -0.85 -11.47 -32.20
CA ASP A 170 -2.26 -11.88 -32.08
C ASP A 170 -3.16 -10.88 -31.31
N ILE A 171 -2.66 -9.69 -30.99
CA ILE A 171 -3.44 -8.61 -30.37
C ILE A 171 -4.16 -7.81 -31.45
N LYS A 172 -5.49 -7.87 -31.46
CA LYS A 172 -6.33 -7.08 -32.39
C LYS A 172 -6.50 -5.65 -31.87
N PRO A 173 -6.41 -4.64 -32.75
CA PRO A 173 -6.70 -3.25 -32.36
C PRO A 173 -8.14 -3.12 -31.86
N GLN A 174 -8.30 -2.66 -30.63
CA GLN A 174 -9.59 -2.39 -30.01
C GLN A 174 -9.42 -1.41 -28.84
N HIS A 175 -10.49 -0.70 -28.50
CA HIS A 175 -10.56 0.15 -27.35
C HIS A 175 -11.65 -0.34 -26.39
N ILE A 176 -11.30 -0.54 -25.11
CA ILE A 176 -12.18 -1.07 -24.08
C ILE A 176 -12.32 -0.02 -22.99
N ALA A 177 -13.51 0.56 -22.85
CA ALA A 177 -13.77 1.62 -21.88
C ALA A 177 -14.11 1.11 -20.46
N ARG A 178 -14.39 -0.20 -20.30
CA ARG A 178 -14.70 -0.74 -18.97
C ARG A 178 -13.48 -0.80 -18.06
N PRO A 179 -13.62 -0.52 -16.75
CA PRO A 179 -12.56 -0.73 -15.80
C PRO A 179 -12.13 -2.21 -15.70
N VAL A 180 -10.82 -2.45 -15.62
CA VAL A 180 -10.24 -3.78 -15.41
C VAL A 180 -9.34 -3.77 -14.19
N ARG A 181 -9.19 -4.93 -13.54
CA ARG A 181 -8.30 -5.06 -12.39
C ARG A 181 -6.90 -5.44 -12.85
N VAL A 182 -5.87 -4.84 -12.26
CA VAL A 182 -4.46 -5.16 -12.53
C VAL A 182 -4.16 -6.65 -12.31
N THR A 183 -4.85 -7.29 -11.35
CA THR A 183 -4.75 -8.73 -11.07
C THR A 183 -5.18 -9.63 -12.23
N MET A 184 -5.84 -9.10 -13.26
CA MET A 184 -6.19 -9.83 -14.50
C MET A 184 -5.00 -9.94 -15.48
N ILE A 185 -3.93 -9.16 -15.30
CA ILE A 185 -2.78 -9.13 -16.21
C ILE A 185 -2.07 -10.50 -16.23
N ALA A 186 -1.70 -11.03 -15.07
CA ALA A 186 -0.95 -12.29 -14.98
C ALA A 186 -1.70 -13.47 -15.62
N PRO A 187 -2.99 -13.74 -15.35
CA PRO A 187 -3.72 -14.78 -16.03
C PRO A 187 -3.92 -14.51 -17.54
N THR A 188 -3.98 -13.24 -17.97
CA THR A 188 -4.05 -12.89 -19.39
C THR A 188 -2.74 -13.24 -20.12
N VAL A 189 -1.61 -12.86 -19.53
CA VAL A 189 -0.29 -13.22 -20.07
C VAL A 189 -0.12 -14.74 -20.12
N SER A 190 -0.52 -15.45 -19.08
CA SER A 190 -0.46 -16.92 -19.06
C SER A 190 -1.28 -17.54 -20.17
N ARG A 191 -2.47 -17.00 -20.47
CA ARG A 191 -3.32 -17.45 -21.60
C ARG A 191 -2.62 -17.22 -22.93
N ILE A 192 -2.03 -16.05 -23.16
CA ILE A 192 -1.28 -15.74 -24.40
C ILE A 192 -0.13 -16.72 -24.58
N LEU A 193 0.61 -17.00 -23.51
CA LEU A 193 1.75 -17.91 -23.52
C LEU A 193 1.34 -19.40 -23.51
N ARG A 194 0.04 -19.71 -23.38
CA ARG A 194 -0.50 -21.07 -23.25
C ARG A 194 0.13 -21.87 -22.11
N ILE A 195 0.39 -21.19 -20.99
CA ILE A 195 0.88 -21.79 -19.76
C ILE A 195 -0.19 -21.71 -18.67
N ARG A 196 0.00 -22.47 -17.58
CA ARG A 196 -0.89 -22.43 -16.43
C ARG A 196 -0.82 -21.05 -15.76
N SER A 197 -1.97 -20.52 -15.38
CA SER A 197 -2.03 -19.29 -14.57
C SER A 197 -1.37 -19.49 -13.21
N PRO A 198 -0.79 -18.43 -12.63
CA PRO A 198 -0.22 -18.49 -11.27
C PRO A 198 -1.26 -18.97 -10.25
N ASN A 199 -0.85 -19.80 -9.29
CA ASN A 199 -1.76 -20.35 -8.28
C ASN A 199 -2.49 -19.27 -7.45
N ALA A 200 -1.87 -18.11 -7.27
CA ALA A 200 -2.46 -16.97 -6.57
C ALA A 200 -3.36 -16.08 -7.43
N ALA A 201 -3.50 -16.37 -8.73
CA ALA A 201 -4.36 -15.59 -9.63
C ALA A 201 -5.84 -15.86 -9.32
N SER A 202 -6.48 -14.92 -8.63
CA SER A 202 -7.90 -15.01 -8.25
C SER A 202 -8.86 -14.43 -9.29
N GLN A 203 -8.35 -13.77 -10.33
CA GLN A 203 -9.15 -13.15 -11.38
C GLN A 203 -9.00 -13.93 -12.72
N PRO A 204 -10.05 -13.96 -13.55
CA PRO A 204 -9.95 -14.54 -14.88
C PRO A 204 -9.06 -13.68 -15.78
N ALA A 205 -8.56 -14.27 -16.86
CA ALA A 205 -7.90 -13.50 -17.91
C ALA A 205 -8.90 -12.58 -18.63
N LEU A 206 -8.41 -11.51 -19.23
CA LEU A 206 -9.22 -10.56 -20.01
C LEU A 206 -9.90 -11.31 -21.17
N PRO A 207 -11.24 -11.24 -21.29
CA PRO A 207 -11.98 -11.97 -22.31
C PRO A 207 -11.69 -11.47 -23.74
N GLU A 208 -11.27 -10.23 -23.87
CA GLU A 208 -10.98 -9.56 -25.14
C GLU A 208 -9.68 -10.06 -25.80
N ILE A 209 -8.78 -10.63 -25.03
CA ILE A 209 -7.51 -11.18 -25.50
C ILE A 209 -7.65 -12.70 -25.55
N ARG A 210 -7.63 -13.25 -26.75
CA ARG A 210 -7.81 -14.69 -27.02
C ARG A 210 -6.50 -15.38 -27.33
#